data_b92191d7e8d7780d63ecd677ec2137a4
#
_entry.id   b92191d7e8d7780d63ecd677ec2137a4
#
_cell.length_a   1.000
_cell.length_b   1.000
_cell.length_c   1.000
_cell.angle_alpha   90.00
_cell.angle_beta   90.00
_cell.angle_gamma   90.00
#
_symmetry.space_group_name_H-M   'P 1'
#
loop_
_entity.id
_entity.type
_entity.pdbx_description
1 polymer ?
#
loop_
_entity_poly.entity_id
_entity_poly.type
_entity_poly.pdbx_seq_one_letter_code
_entity_poly.pdbx_strand_id
1 'polypeptide(L)'
;IVYSEIDVQRLNDERRRLTTYQPADDSDHIKVCFHLNVEETKLTRKYSQYPFVPSRKEERDMRCDEILNIQAMGLKKRMDHIHCHKATVGLSGGLDSTLALLVIARAFDLSGADRKDIHCITMPCFGTTDRTYQNACKLSQCLGATLSEINIKEAVNVHFRDIAHDPSVHDVTYENSQARERTQILMDSANQDGSILVGTGDLSELALGWATYNGDHMSMYGVNASVPKTLVRHLVRYYADTCKDEKLTEVLLDILDTPVSPELLPPKDGKIAQKTEDLVGPYELHDFYLYYMLRAGFEPVSYTHLT
;
A
#
# COMPACT_ATOMS: atom_id res chain seq x y z
N ILE A 1 16.21 -12.10 -42.97
CA ILE A 1 17.04 -11.62 -41.86
C ILE A 1 16.06 -11.05 -40.82
N VAL A 2 16.20 -11.48 -39.58
CA VAL A 2 15.38 -11.01 -38.47
C VAL A 2 16.32 -10.30 -37.50
N TYR A 3 15.93 -9.11 -37.04
CA TYR A 3 16.63 -8.35 -36.00
C TYR A 3 15.78 -8.38 -34.74
N SER A 4 16.42 -8.55 -33.58
CA SER A 4 15.75 -8.55 -32.30
C SER A 4 16.66 -7.91 -31.23
N GLU A 5 16.04 -7.22 -30.26
CA GLU A 5 16.71 -6.76 -29.06
C GLU A 5 16.60 -7.84 -27.97
N ILE A 6 17.73 -8.19 -27.39
CA ILE A 6 17.81 -9.18 -26.30
C ILE A 6 18.34 -8.51 -25.05
N ASP A 7 17.60 -8.64 -23.97
CA ASP A 7 18.01 -8.18 -22.64
C ASP A 7 18.83 -9.27 -21.95
N VAL A 8 20.15 -9.09 -21.96
CA VAL A 8 21.09 -10.05 -21.38
C VAL A 8 20.98 -10.14 -19.86
N GLN A 9 20.72 -9.02 -19.19
CA GLN A 9 20.54 -9.01 -17.73
C GLN A 9 19.30 -9.82 -17.32
N ARG A 10 18.18 -9.62 -18.00
CA ARG A 10 16.95 -10.38 -17.76
C ARG A 10 17.17 -11.87 -17.97
N LEU A 11 17.88 -12.25 -19.05
CA LEU A 11 18.19 -13.66 -19.28
C LEU A 11 19.06 -14.26 -18.16
N ASN A 12 20.03 -13.51 -17.66
CA ASN A 12 20.86 -13.95 -16.55
C ASN A 12 20.07 -14.12 -15.26
N ASP A 13 19.15 -13.20 -14.96
CA ASP A 13 18.29 -13.29 -13.78
C ASP A 13 17.32 -14.48 -13.86
N GLU A 14 16.69 -14.67 -15.01
CA GLU A 14 15.83 -15.85 -15.24
C GLU A 14 16.60 -17.16 -15.05
N ARG A 15 17.84 -17.24 -15.55
CA ARG A 15 18.71 -18.42 -15.35
C ARG A 15 19.05 -18.65 -13.88
N ARG A 16 19.33 -17.58 -13.11
CA ARG A 16 19.60 -17.68 -11.66
C ARG A 16 18.39 -18.18 -10.85
N ARG A 17 17.17 -17.84 -11.31
CA ARG A 17 15.94 -18.29 -10.67
C ARG A 17 15.56 -19.74 -10.99
N LEU A 18 16.02 -20.27 -12.11
CA LEU A 18 15.74 -21.63 -12.53
C LEU A 18 16.63 -22.62 -11.76
N THR A 19 16.06 -23.36 -10.83
CA THR A 19 16.77 -24.38 -10.05
C THR A 19 17.20 -25.59 -10.88
N THR A 20 16.59 -25.77 -12.04
CA THR A 20 16.91 -26.85 -12.99
C THR A 20 17.91 -26.45 -14.06
N TYR A 21 18.28 -25.16 -14.12
CA TYR A 21 19.27 -24.70 -15.10
C TYR A 21 20.67 -25.12 -14.66
N GLN A 22 21.36 -25.78 -15.55
CA GLN A 22 22.79 -26.09 -15.42
C GLN A 22 23.54 -25.56 -16.65
N PRO A 23 24.68 -24.88 -16.46
CA PRO A 23 25.51 -24.52 -17.60
C PRO A 23 25.90 -25.77 -18.39
N ALA A 24 25.75 -25.68 -19.69
CA ALA A 24 26.27 -26.76 -20.57
C ALA A 24 27.80 -26.83 -20.46
N ASP A 25 28.34 -28.03 -20.56
CA ASP A 25 29.78 -28.20 -20.75
C ASP A 25 30.13 -27.69 -22.18
N ASP A 26 30.98 -26.68 -22.22
CA ASP A 26 31.44 -26.06 -23.47
C ASP A 26 32.89 -26.39 -23.83
N SER A 27 33.48 -27.39 -23.17
CA SER A 27 34.87 -27.79 -23.34
C SER A 27 35.21 -28.16 -24.79
N ASP A 28 34.24 -28.75 -25.53
CA ASP A 28 34.39 -29.17 -26.92
C ASP A 28 34.00 -28.10 -27.93
N HIS A 29 33.60 -26.90 -27.48
CA HIS A 29 33.17 -25.82 -28.38
C HIS A 29 34.36 -24.94 -28.81
N ILE A 30 34.35 -24.55 -30.09
CA ILE A 30 35.28 -23.56 -30.61
C ILE A 30 34.90 -22.19 -30.09
N LYS A 31 35.78 -21.60 -29.26
CA LYS A 31 35.58 -20.27 -28.69
C LYS A 31 36.11 -19.20 -29.62
N VAL A 32 35.21 -18.37 -30.16
CA VAL A 32 35.55 -17.22 -30.98
C VAL A 32 35.44 -15.97 -30.12
N CYS A 33 36.58 -15.34 -29.80
CA CYS A 33 36.61 -14.08 -29.08
C CYS A 33 36.46 -12.91 -30.04
N PHE A 34 35.57 -11.98 -29.72
CA PHE A 34 35.38 -10.72 -30.46
C PHE A 34 35.11 -9.57 -29.50
N HIS A 35 35.38 -8.37 -29.93
CA HIS A 35 35.08 -7.16 -29.19
C HIS A 35 33.97 -6.39 -29.89
N LEU A 36 32.96 -5.98 -29.15
CA LEU A 36 31.97 -5.02 -29.58
C LEU A 36 32.19 -3.70 -28.80
N ASN A 37 32.15 -2.60 -29.52
CA ASN A 37 32.11 -1.30 -28.86
C ASN A 37 30.75 -1.17 -28.12
N VAL A 38 30.81 -0.74 -26.88
CA VAL A 38 29.62 -0.39 -26.14
C VAL A 38 29.23 1.02 -26.59
N GLU A 39 28.15 1.12 -27.34
CA GLU A 39 27.60 2.40 -27.82
C GLU A 39 26.23 2.62 -27.20
N GLU A 40 25.91 3.90 -26.95
CA GLU A 40 24.56 4.28 -26.53
C GLU A 40 23.57 3.89 -27.64
N THR A 41 22.66 2.98 -27.31
CA THR A 41 21.71 2.41 -28.28
C THR A 41 20.29 2.85 -27.92
N LYS A 42 19.58 3.43 -28.89
CA LYS A 42 18.18 3.76 -28.70
C LYS A 42 17.34 2.47 -28.65
N LEU A 43 16.67 2.26 -27.51
CA LEU A 43 15.76 1.13 -27.33
C LEU A 43 14.55 1.24 -28.26
N THR A 44 14.22 0.15 -28.94
CA THR A 44 13.00 0.04 -29.77
C THR A 44 11.84 -0.57 -28.97
N ARG A 45 12.14 -1.26 -27.86
CA ARG A 45 11.16 -1.81 -26.93
C ARG A 45 10.47 -0.67 -26.17
N LYS A 46 9.17 -0.86 -25.94
CA LYS A 46 8.37 0.06 -25.10
C LYS A 46 8.19 -0.54 -23.72
N TYR A 47 8.39 0.27 -22.72
CA TYR A 47 8.13 -0.05 -21.31
C TYR A 47 6.87 0.67 -20.85
N SER A 48 6.02 -0.02 -20.07
CA SER A 48 4.84 0.61 -19.48
C SER A 48 5.27 1.52 -18.35
N GLN A 49 4.77 2.75 -18.29
CA GLN A 49 4.97 3.66 -17.17
C GLN A 49 4.30 3.16 -15.89
N TYR A 50 3.18 2.46 -16.04
CA TYR A 50 2.42 1.85 -14.94
C TYR A 50 2.39 0.33 -15.10
N PRO A 51 3.52 -0.36 -14.81
CA PRO A 51 3.64 -1.77 -15.17
C PRO A 51 2.75 -2.70 -14.34
N PHE A 52 2.32 -2.28 -13.15
CA PHE A 52 1.37 -3.02 -12.33
C PHE A 52 -0.08 -2.89 -12.79
N VAL A 53 -0.37 -1.90 -13.66
CA VAL A 53 -1.74 -1.56 -14.08
C VAL A 53 -1.89 -1.81 -15.58
N PRO A 54 -2.79 -2.72 -16.02
CA PRO A 54 -3.07 -2.93 -17.44
C PRO A 54 -3.57 -1.66 -18.12
N SER A 55 -3.12 -1.43 -19.37
CA SER A 55 -3.48 -0.23 -20.11
C SER A 55 -4.89 -0.27 -20.67
N ARG A 56 -5.41 -1.47 -21.02
CA ARG A 56 -6.78 -1.65 -21.49
C ARG A 56 -7.77 -1.68 -20.33
N LYS A 57 -8.89 -0.96 -20.47
CA LYS A 57 -9.88 -0.82 -19.41
C LYS A 57 -10.47 -2.16 -18.97
N GLU A 58 -10.90 -2.99 -19.91
CA GLU A 58 -11.54 -4.27 -19.63
C GLU A 58 -10.59 -5.24 -18.91
N GLU A 59 -9.33 -5.28 -19.34
CA GLU A 59 -8.29 -6.08 -18.71
C GLU A 59 -7.95 -5.56 -17.31
N ARG A 60 -7.91 -4.25 -17.14
CA ARG A 60 -7.69 -3.60 -15.85
C ARG A 60 -8.81 -3.89 -14.87
N ASP A 61 -10.08 -3.76 -15.32
CA ASP A 61 -11.25 -3.99 -14.47
C ASP A 61 -11.32 -5.45 -14.01
N MET A 62 -11.08 -6.40 -14.90
CA MET A 62 -10.97 -7.82 -14.57
C MET A 62 -9.84 -8.08 -13.57
N ARG A 63 -8.68 -7.47 -13.78
CA ARG A 63 -7.53 -7.60 -12.88
C ARG A 63 -7.79 -6.97 -11.51
N CYS A 64 -8.46 -5.83 -11.44
CA CYS A 64 -8.85 -5.20 -10.18
C CYS A 64 -9.79 -6.10 -9.38
N ASP A 65 -10.80 -6.70 -10.02
CA ASP A 65 -11.70 -7.64 -9.36
C ASP A 65 -10.96 -8.88 -8.82
N GLU A 66 -10.08 -9.45 -9.64
CA GLU A 66 -9.25 -10.59 -9.26
C GLU A 66 -8.37 -10.27 -8.03
N ILE A 67 -7.70 -9.12 -8.01
CA ILE A 67 -6.84 -8.70 -6.90
C ILE A 67 -7.66 -8.51 -5.63
N LEU A 68 -8.78 -7.81 -5.68
CA LEU A 68 -9.67 -7.62 -4.52
C LEU A 68 -10.18 -8.97 -3.99
N ASN A 69 -10.49 -9.93 -4.88
CA ASN A 69 -10.87 -11.28 -4.48
C ASN A 69 -9.72 -12.02 -3.79
N ILE A 70 -8.50 -11.95 -4.32
CA ILE A 70 -7.32 -12.59 -3.73
C ILE A 70 -7.06 -12.03 -2.32
N GLN A 71 -7.09 -10.69 -2.16
CA GLN A 71 -6.91 -10.05 -0.86
C GLN A 71 -8.00 -10.48 0.14
N ALA A 72 -9.27 -10.45 -0.28
CA ALA A 72 -10.40 -10.80 0.57
C ALA A 72 -10.39 -12.28 0.97
N MET A 73 -10.10 -13.18 0.03
CA MET A 73 -9.98 -14.61 0.30
C MET A 73 -8.81 -14.95 1.21
N GLY A 74 -7.69 -14.22 1.07
CA GLY A 74 -6.53 -14.37 1.97
C GLY A 74 -6.89 -14.01 3.42
N LEU A 75 -7.56 -12.85 3.61
CA LEU A 75 -8.04 -12.43 4.93
C LEU A 75 -9.07 -13.41 5.48
N LYS A 76 -10.08 -13.78 4.68
CA LYS A 76 -11.08 -14.79 5.07
C LYS A 76 -10.44 -16.08 5.54
N LYS A 77 -9.51 -16.64 4.76
CA LYS A 77 -8.81 -17.87 5.11
C LYS A 77 -8.03 -17.73 6.42
N ARG A 78 -7.40 -16.58 6.67
CA ARG A 78 -6.72 -16.31 7.92
C ARG A 78 -7.69 -16.29 9.10
N MET A 79 -8.81 -15.58 8.96
CA MET A 79 -9.86 -15.50 9.99
C MET A 79 -10.47 -16.86 10.28
N ASP A 80 -10.80 -17.65 9.26
CA ASP A 80 -11.31 -19.01 9.40
C ASP A 80 -10.32 -19.90 10.18
N HIS A 81 -9.02 -19.81 9.88
CA HIS A 81 -7.98 -20.61 10.51
C HIS A 81 -7.81 -20.32 12.00
N ILE A 82 -7.92 -19.05 12.40
CA ILE A 82 -7.79 -18.64 13.81
C ILE A 82 -9.15 -18.59 14.54
N HIS A 83 -10.22 -19.02 13.88
CA HIS A 83 -11.61 -18.99 14.40
C HIS A 83 -12.03 -17.59 14.88
N CYS A 84 -11.60 -16.54 14.18
CA CYS A 84 -11.93 -15.16 14.48
C CYS A 84 -13.01 -14.66 13.52
N HIS A 85 -14.06 -14.03 14.07
CA HIS A 85 -15.20 -13.54 13.29
C HIS A 85 -15.31 -12.01 13.27
N LYS A 86 -14.37 -11.31 13.89
CA LYS A 86 -14.32 -9.85 13.98
C LYS A 86 -13.01 -9.31 13.40
N ALA A 87 -13.05 -8.13 12.84
CA ALA A 87 -11.86 -7.43 12.34
C ALA A 87 -11.81 -6.00 12.88
N THR A 88 -10.63 -5.57 13.32
CA THR A 88 -10.36 -4.18 13.69
C THR A 88 -9.46 -3.54 12.65
N VAL A 89 -9.73 -2.27 12.31
CA VAL A 89 -8.90 -1.49 11.39
C VAL A 89 -8.83 -0.03 11.81
N GLY A 90 -7.63 0.55 11.75
CA GLY A 90 -7.45 2.00 11.91
C GLY A 90 -7.90 2.72 10.65
N LEU A 91 -8.87 3.63 10.78
CA LEU A 91 -9.45 4.34 9.64
C LEU A 91 -9.06 5.82 9.69
N SER A 92 -8.08 6.21 8.87
CA SER A 92 -7.61 7.59 8.76
C SER A 92 -8.46 8.43 7.79
N GLY A 93 -9.22 7.79 6.89
CA GLY A 93 -9.87 8.44 5.75
C GLY A 93 -8.93 8.67 4.55
N GLY A 94 -7.71 8.15 4.61
CA GLY A 94 -6.76 8.09 3.50
C GLY A 94 -6.94 6.84 2.62
N LEU A 95 -6.19 6.81 1.53
CA LEU A 95 -6.34 5.83 0.44
C LEU A 95 -6.11 4.38 0.91
N ASP A 96 -5.06 4.14 1.71
CA ASP A 96 -4.65 2.79 2.10
C ASP A 96 -5.62 2.16 3.10
N SER A 97 -6.06 2.94 4.11
CA SER A 97 -7.07 2.50 5.05
C SER A 97 -8.43 2.27 4.38
N THR A 98 -8.72 3.04 3.33
CA THR A 98 -9.91 2.84 2.50
C THR A 98 -9.86 1.51 1.77
N LEU A 99 -8.76 1.19 1.06
CA LEU A 99 -8.62 -0.09 0.40
C LEU A 99 -8.72 -1.25 1.39
N ALA A 100 -8.04 -1.13 2.54
CA ALA A 100 -8.11 -2.17 3.58
C ALA A 100 -9.54 -2.42 4.04
N LEU A 101 -10.33 -1.38 4.29
CA LEU A 101 -11.74 -1.53 4.69
C LEU A 101 -12.61 -2.13 3.59
N LEU A 102 -12.40 -1.77 2.31
CA LEU A 102 -13.10 -2.39 1.18
C LEU A 102 -12.80 -3.90 1.07
N VAL A 103 -11.54 -4.29 1.28
CA VAL A 103 -11.13 -5.70 1.30
C VAL A 103 -11.74 -6.46 2.48
N ILE A 104 -11.77 -5.85 3.68
CA ILE A 104 -12.40 -6.45 4.87
C ILE A 104 -13.90 -6.65 4.61
N ALA A 105 -14.60 -5.62 4.12
CA ALA A 105 -16.02 -5.72 3.81
C ALA A 105 -16.31 -6.86 2.81
N ARG A 106 -15.50 -6.99 1.75
CA ARG A 106 -15.61 -8.09 0.78
C ARG A 106 -15.32 -9.46 1.42
N ALA A 107 -14.36 -9.56 2.33
CA ALA A 107 -14.07 -10.81 3.05
C ALA A 107 -15.25 -11.24 3.95
N PHE A 108 -15.90 -10.28 4.60
CA PHE A 108 -17.09 -10.50 5.41
C PHE A 108 -18.28 -10.96 4.56
N ASP A 109 -18.51 -10.31 3.41
CA ASP A 109 -19.55 -10.74 2.46
C ASP A 109 -19.32 -12.18 1.99
N LEU A 110 -18.08 -12.54 1.63
CA LEU A 110 -17.71 -13.89 1.22
C LEU A 110 -17.85 -14.93 2.33
N SER A 111 -17.81 -14.50 3.59
CA SER A 111 -18.01 -15.34 4.77
C SER A 111 -19.47 -15.42 5.21
N GLY A 112 -20.34 -14.57 4.68
CA GLY A 112 -21.72 -14.38 5.17
C GLY A 112 -21.77 -13.79 6.59
N ALA A 113 -20.70 -13.06 7.00
CA ALA A 113 -20.60 -12.42 8.30
C ALA A 113 -21.25 -11.02 8.31
N ASP A 114 -21.69 -10.56 9.48
CA ASP A 114 -22.26 -9.22 9.62
C ASP A 114 -21.14 -8.17 9.57
N ARG A 115 -21.27 -7.17 8.71
CA ARG A 115 -20.31 -6.07 8.60
C ARG A 115 -20.25 -5.20 9.86
N LYS A 116 -21.20 -5.33 10.79
CA LYS A 116 -21.13 -4.69 12.11
C LYS A 116 -20.00 -5.22 12.97
N ASP A 117 -19.51 -6.43 12.68
CA ASP A 117 -18.35 -7.01 13.34
C ASP A 117 -17.01 -6.50 12.75
N ILE A 118 -17.06 -5.55 11.81
CA ILE A 118 -15.93 -4.76 11.35
C ILE A 118 -15.83 -3.52 12.23
N HIS A 119 -14.82 -3.46 13.09
CA HIS A 119 -14.60 -2.35 14.01
C HIS A 119 -13.59 -1.37 13.40
N CYS A 120 -14.09 -0.26 12.89
CA CYS A 120 -13.30 0.86 12.42
C CYS A 120 -12.97 1.78 13.59
N ILE A 121 -11.72 2.13 13.80
CA ILE A 121 -11.31 3.08 14.84
C ILE A 121 -10.65 4.28 14.16
N THR A 122 -11.27 5.46 14.31
CA THR A 122 -10.63 6.72 13.92
C THR A 122 -10.01 7.39 15.12
N MET A 123 -8.79 7.87 14.98
CA MET A 123 -7.98 8.42 16.07
C MET A 123 -7.48 9.81 15.74
N PRO A 124 -8.34 10.84 15.87
CA PRO A 124 -7.94 12.22 15.62
C PRO A 124 -6.76 12.64 16.50
N CYS A 125 -5.76 13.29 15.87
CA CYS A 125 -4.62 13.88 16.54
C CYS A 125 -4.29 15.24 15.91
N PHE A 126 -3.07 15.72 16.07
CA PHE A 126 -2.68 17.07 15.68
C PHE A 126 -2.73 17.32 14.17
N GLY A 127 -2.45 16.29 13.36
CA GLY A 127 -2.41 16.39 11.88
C GLY A 127 -3.71 16.03 11.17
N THR A 128 -4.73 15.56 11.89
CA THR A 128 -6.00 15.12 11.28
C THR A 128 -6.76 16.33 10.73
N THR A 129 -7.17 16.27 9.46
CA THR A 129 -7.99 17.31 8.82
C THR A 129 -9.48 16.97 8.91
N ASP A 130 -10.35 17.99 8.85
CA ASP A 130 -11.80 17.77 8.86
C ASP A 130 -12.26 16.92 7.67
N ARG A 131 -11.61 17.08 6.50
CA ARG A 131 -11.93 16.32 5.27
C ARG A 131 -11.69 14.82 5.46
N THR A 132 -10.50 14.44 5.91
CA THR A 132 -10.14 13.03 6.10
C THR A 132 -10.96 12.39 7.22
N TYR A 133 -11.20 13.12 8.30
CA TYR A 133 -12.11 12.66 9.37
C TYR A 133 -13.53 12.40 8.85
N GLN A 134 -14.12 13.33 8.08
CA GLN A 134 -15.45 13.15 7.48
C GLN A 134 -15.49 11.98 6.49
N ASN A 135 -14.42 11.77 5.73
CA ASN A 135 -14.29 10.63 4.82
C ASN A 135 -14.27 9.30 5.58
N ALA A 136 -13.54 9.21 6.70
CA ALA A 136 -13.54 8.03 7.55
C ALA A 136 -14.95 7.70 8.08
N CYS A 137 -15.66 8.71 8.60
CA CYS A 137 -17.01 8.54 9.11
C CYS A 137 -18.00 8.08 8.05
N LYS A 138 -18.03 8.76 6.90
CA LYS A 138 -18.95 8.43 5.80
C LYS A 138 -18.65 7.06 5.19
N LEU A 139 -17.35 6.73 5.00
CA LEU A 139 -16.94 5.44 4.44
C LEU A 139 -17.40 4.28 5.33
N SER A 140 -17.15 4.36 6.63
CA SER A 140 -17.58 3.35 7.60
C SER A 140 -19.11 3.18 7.58
N GLN A 141 -19.85 4.29 7.56
CA GLN A 141 -21.30 4.28 7.50
C GLN A 141 -21.84 3.65 6.22
N CYS A 142 -21.30 4.02 5.04
CA CYS A 142 -21.73 3.46 3.76
C CYS A 142 -21.47 1.95 3.68
N LEU A 143 -20.40 1.47 4.28
CA LEU A 143 -20.06 0.04 4.31
C LEU A 143 -20.78 -0.74 5.41
N GLY A 144 -21.52 -0.07 6.31
CA GLY A 144 -22.25 -0.70 7.41
C GLY A 144 -21.35 -1.25 8.52
N ALA A 145 -20.12 -0.75 8.62
CA ALA A 145 -19.17 -1.10 9.67
C ALA A 145 -19.42 -0.30 10.96
N THR A 146 -18.97 -0.82 12.08
CA THR A 146 -19.04 -0.12 13.39
C THR A 146 -17.87 0.84 13.50
N LEU A 147 -18.16 2.13 13.74
CA LEU A 147 -17.13 3.16 13.91
C LEU A 147 -17.03 3.59 15.39
N SER A 148 -15.81 3.64 15.87
CA SER A 148 -15.46 4.25 17.16
C SER A 148 -14.46 5.37 16.94
N GLU A 149 -14.58 6.44 17.74
CA GLU A 149 -13.61 7.54 17.77
C GLU A 149 -12.85 7.53 19.08
N ILE A 150 -11.52 7.58 18.99
CA ILE A 150 -10.63 7.68 20.15
C ILE A 150 -9.68 8.85 19.92
N ASN A 151 -9.88 9.95 20.64
CA ASN A 151 -9.00 11.11 20.57
C ASN A 151 -7.72 10.84 21.35
N ILE A 152 -6.59 10.80 20.64
CA ILE A 152 -5.29 10.43 21.23
C ILE A 152 -4.44 11.63 21.66
N LYS A 153 -4.92 12.87 21.50
CA LYS A 153 -4.11 14.08 21.78
C LYS A 153 -3.62 14.14 23.22
N GLU A 154 -4.45 13.76 24.18
CA GLU A 154 -4.07 13.80 25.60
C GLU A 154 -3.00 12.74 25.92
N ALA A 155 -3.17 11.50 25.43
CA ALA A 155 -2.20 10.42 25.61
C ALA A 155 -0.84 10.79 25.02
N VAL A 156 -0.80 11.34 23.81
CA VAL A 156 0.44 11.81 23.18
C VAL A 156 1.07 12.98 23.94
N ASN A 157 0.27 13.91 24.47
CA ASN A 157 0.79 15.01 25.31
C ASN A 157 1.37 14.50 26.64
N VAL A 158 0.76 13.48 27.25
CA VAL A 158 1.33 12.83 28.43
C VAL A 158 2.67 12.20 28.10
N HIS A 159 2.73 11.45 26.98
CA HIS A 159 3.96 10.84 26.53
C HIS A 159 5.07 11.88 26.26
N PHE A 160 4.78 13.00 25.58
CA PHE A 160 5.75 14.09 25.36
C PHE A 160 6.30 14.63 26.68
N ARG A 161 5.44 14.82 27.67
CA ARG A 161 5.83 15.27 29.00
C ARG A 161 6.76 14.28 29.72
N ASP A 162 6.46 12.98 29.61
CA ASP A 162 7.20 11.92 30.28
C ASP A 162 8.62 11.77 29.69
N ILE A 163 8.81 12.01 28.37
CA ILE A 163 10.10 11.99 27.70
C ILE A 163 10.77 13.36 27.61
N ALA A 164 10.20 14.40 28.23
CA ALA A 164 10.66 15.78 28.18
C ALA A 164 10.81 16.34 26.74
N HIS A 165 9.93 15.94 25.82
CA HIS A 165 9.87 16.48 24.47
C HIS A 165 9.03 17.75 24.43
N ASP A 166 9.51 18.80 23.75
CA ASP A 166 8.77 20.04 23.54
C ASP A 166 7.74 19.85 22.41
N PRO A 167 6.41 19.93 22.67
CA PRO A 167 5.38 19.75 21.66
C PRO A 167 5.41 20.76 20.51
N SER A 168 6.13 21.88 20.67
CA SER A 168 6.31 22.87 19.60
C SER A 168 7.35 22.45 18.56
N VAL A 169 8.18 21.44 18.87
CA VAL A 169 9.20 20.88 17.96
C VAL A 169 8.59 19.72 17.17
N HIS A 170 8.26 19.99 15.92
CA HIS A 170 7.63 19.01 15.01
C HIS A 170 8.70 18.19 14.28
N ASP A 171 9.41 17.38 15.02
CA ASP A 171 10.46 16.47 14.55
C ASP A 171 9.94 15.02 14.39
N VAL A 172 10.85 14.11 14.08
CA VAL A 172 10.56 12.67 13.96
C VAL A 172 10.00 12.06 15.26
N THR A 173 10.35 12.61 16.44
CA THR A 173 9.81 12.17 17.72
C THR A 173 8.33 12.51 17.82
N TYR A 174 7.98 13.74 17.42
CA TYR A 174 6.60 14.23 17.38
C TYR A 174 5.72 13.36 16.47
N GLU A 175 6.20 13.01 15.29
CA GLU A 175 5.45 12.18 14.34
C GLU A 175 5.34 10.73 14.83
N ASN A 176 6.46 10.12 15.19
CA ASN A 176 6.52 8.71 15.59
C ASN A 176 5.73 8.39 16.87
N SER A 177 5.67 9.32 17.82
CA SER A 177 4.87 9.14 19.04
C SER A 177 3.38 9.00 18.73
N GLN A 178 2.87 9.79 17.79
CA GLN A 178 1.46 9.69 17.37
C GLN A 178 1.19 8.37 16.63
N ALA A 179 2.09 7.93 15.76
CA ALA A 179 1.93 6.68 15.03
C ALA A 179 1.94 5.46 15.97
N ARG A 180 2.84 5.45 16.96
CA ARG A 180 2.91 4.36 17.95
C ARG A 180 1.70 4.33 18.88
N GLU A 181 1.21 5.48 19.32
CA GLU A 181 0.01 5.56 20.14
C GLU A 181 -1.21 4.98 19.40
N ARG A 182 -1.39 5.31 18.13
CA ARG A 182 -2.45 4.71 17.30
C ARG A 182 -2.33 3.20 17.24
N THR A 183 -1.13 2.69 17.01
CA THR A 183 -0.89 1.24 16.90
C THR A 183 -1.15 0.52 18.21
N GLN A 184 -0.72 1.08 19.35
CA GLN A 184 -0.98 0.53 20.68
C GLN A 184 -2.48 0.39 20.92
N ILE A 185 -3.25 1.45 20.71
CA ILE A 185 -4.71 1.45 20.87
C ILE A 185 -5.36 0.40 19.97
N LEU A 186 -4.95 0.31 18.70
CA LEU A 186 -5.52 -0.66 17.76
C LEU A 186 -5.25 -2.11 18.20
N MET A 187 -4.03 -2.40 18.65
CA MET A 187 -3.66 -3.74 19.13
C MET A 187 -4.43 -4.14 20.37
N ASP A 188 -4.52 -3.23 21.36
CA ASP A 188 -5.19 -3.49 22.63
C ASP A 188 -6.72 -3.59 22.43
N SER A 189 -7.31 -2.74 21.57
CA SER A 189 -8.72 -2.85 21.20
C SER A 189 -9.03 -4.17 20.50
N ALA A 190 -8.16 -4.62 19.58
CA ALA A 190 -8.33 -5.90 18.92
C ALA A 190 -8.24 -7.07 19.90
N ASN A 191 -7.33 -7.01 20.88
CA ASN A 191 -7.23 -8.02 21.95
C ASN A 191 -8.48 -8.03 22.84
N GLN A 192 -9.00 -6.85 23.21
CA GLN A 192 -10.19 -6.71 24.03
C GLN A 192 -11.43 -7.29 23.35
N ASP A 193 -11.58 -7.04 22.04
CA ASP A 193 -12.73 -7.48 21.25
C ASP A 193 -12.62 -8.90 20.73
N GLY A 194 -11.44 -9.53 20.85
CA GLY A 194 -11.15 -10.82 20.24
C GLY A 194 -11.17 -10.75 18.70
N SER A 195 -10.78 -9.63 18.13
CA SER A 195 -10.74 -9.39 16.69
C SER A 195 -9.31 -9.51 16.14
N ILE A 196 -9.19 -9.63 14.81
CA ILE A 196 -7.90 -9.54 14.11
C ILE A 196 -7.65 -8.09 13.70
N LEU A 197 -6.48 -7.53 14.07
CA LEU A 197 -6.08 -6.22 13.59
C LEU A 197 -5.57 -6.31 12.15
N VAL A 198 -6.26 -5.62 11.23
CA VAL A 198 -5.91 -5.56 9.81
C VAL A 198 -5.07 -4.31 9.53
N GLY A 199 -3.87 -4.53 9.00
CA GLY A 199 -2.94 -3.48 8.61
C GLY A 199 -3.26 -2.88 7.24
N THR A 200 -2.91 -1.62 7.09
CA THR A 200 -3.21 -0.81 5.92
C THR A 200 -2.01 -0.51 5.04
N GLY A 201 -0.76 -0.71 5.54
CA GLY A 201 0.48 -0.43 4.81
C GLY A 201 0.58 -1.20 3.50
N ASP A 202 1.05 -0.54 2.45
CA ASP A 202 1.18 -1.09 1.10
C ASP A 202 2.62 -1.55 0.76
N LEU A 203 2.78 -2.14 -0.43
CA LEU A 203 4.08 -2.64 -0.90
C LEU A 203 5.12 -1.52 -1.04
N SER A 204 4.73 -0.36 -1.54
CA SER A 204 5.64 0.75 -1.81
C SER A 204 6.18 1.35 -0.51
N GLU A 205 5.33 1.52 0.50
CA GLU A 205 5.74 1.96 1.84
C GLU A 205 6.70 0.96 2.49
N LEU A 206 6.37 -0.34 2.42
CA LEU A 206 7.23 -1.40 2.95
C LEU A 206 8.59 -1.46 2.25
N ALA A 207 8.62 -1.31 0.92
CA ALA A 207 9.85 -1.33 0.14
C ALA A 207 10.75 -0.12 0.42
N LEU A 208 10.15 1.06 0.62
CA LEU A 208 10.88 2.29 0.96
C LEU A 208 11.28 2.37 2.45
N GLY A 209 10.71 1.51 3.30
CA GLY A 209 10.81 1.68 4.74
C GLY A 209 10.12 2.94 5.25
N TRP A 210 9.13 3.45 4.50
CA TRP A 210 8.36 4.65 4.83
C TRP A 210 7.26 4.32 5.83
N ALA A 211 7.66 4.06 7.06
CA ALA A 211 6.78 3.75 8.17
C ALA A 211 7.47 4.01 9.50
N THR A 212 6.69 4.28 10.54
CA THR A 212 7.22 4.37 11.90
C THR A 212 7.48 2.97 12.44
N TYR A 213 8.73 2.67 12.83
CA TYR A 213 9.07 1.40 13.48
C TYR A 213 8.26 1.21 14.78
N ASN A 214 7.67 0.02 14.94
CA ASN A 214 6.68 -0.27 16.01
C ASN A 214 5.46 0.66 15.99
N GLY A 215 5.09 1.17 14.82
CA GLY A 215 3.94 2.03 14.61
C GLY A 215 3.03 1.51 13.50
N ASP A 216 2.74 2.34 12.55
CA ASP A 216 1.75 2.14 11.47
C ASP A 216 1.95 0.91 10.57
N HIS A 217 3.16 0.34 10.49
CA HIS A 217 3.41 -0.92 9.77
C HIS A 217 3.03 -2.17 10.56
N MET A 218 2.77 -2.03 11.87
CA MET A 218 2.46 -3.17 12.75
C MET A 218 0.99 -3.56 12.64
N SER A 219 0.75 -4.85 12.39
CA SER A 219 -0.59 -5.43 12.36
C SER A 219 -0.54 -6.93 12.53
N MET A 220 -1.71 -7.56 12.72
CA MET A 220 -1.82 -9.02 12.76
C MET A 220 -1.96 -9.63 11.36
N TYR A 221 -2.44 -8.85 10.39
CA TYR A 221 -2.55 -9.23 8.98
C TYR A 221 -2.59 -8.00 8.06
N GLY A 222 -1.60 -7.84 7.19
CA GLY A 222 -1.51 -6.73 6.23
C GLY A 222 -2.16 -7.07 4.89
N VAL A 223 -3.37 -6.56 4.63
CA VAL A 223 -4.10 -6.89 3.39
C VAL A 223 -3.53 -6.21 2.14
N ASN A 224 -2.84 -5.07 2.30
CA ASN A 224 -2.27 -4.31 1.18
C ASN A 224 -0.77 -4.57 0.98
N ALA A 225 -0.14 -5.42 1.78
CA ALA A 225 1.32 -5.61 1.82
C ALA A 225 1.98 -5.98 0.48
N SER A 226 1.23 -6.54 -0.45
CA SER A 226 1.72 -6.90 -1.80
C SER A 226 1.16 -6.01 -2.93
N VAL A 227 0.43 -4.94 -2.59
CA VAL A 227 -0.20 -4.03 -3.54
C VAL A 227 0.58 -2.71 -3.56
N PRO A 228 1.18 -2.30 -4.68
CA PRO A 228 1.90 -1.03 -4.76
C PRO A 228 0.95 0.18 -4.74
N LYS A 229 1.43 1.33 -4.30
CA LYS A 229 0.64 2.57 -4.12
C LYS A 229 -0.14 2.97 -5.37
N THR A 230 0.47 2.88 -6.53
CA THR A 230 -0.20 3.19 -7.81
C THR A 230 -1.39 2.26 -8.07
N LEU A 231 -1.25 0.97 -7.74
CA LEU A 231 -2.33 0.00 -7.90
C LEU A 231 -3.43 0.18 -6.83
N VAL A 232 -3.10 0.56 -5.59
CA VAL A 232 -4.09 0.92 -4.55
C VAL A 232 -5.08 1.95 -5.09
N ARG A 233 -4.57 3.01 -5.73
CA ARG A 233 -5.38 4.07 -6.33
C ARG A 233 -6.34 3.53 -7.40
N HIS A 234 -5.87 2.62 -8.24
CA HIS A 234 -6.70 1.99 -9.28
C HIS A 234 -7.76 1.05 -8.71
N LEU A 235 -7.45 0.30 -7.65
CA LEU A 235 -8.40 -0.58 -6.98
C LEU A 235 -9.55 0.20 -6.34
N VAL A 236 -9.23 1.29 -5.63
CA VAL A 236 -10.25 2.19 -5.05
C VAL A 236 -11.11 2.84 -6.15
N ARG A 237 -10.47 3.27 -7.25
CA ARG A 237 -11.19 3.83 -8.40
C ARG A 237 -12.11 2.81 -9.05
N TYR A 238 -11.63 1.59 -9.29
CA TYR A 238 -12.44 0.50 -9.80
C TYR A 238 -13.65 0.21 -8.91
N TYR A 239 -13.46 0.22 -7.59
CA TYR A 239 -14.57 0.02 -6.65
C TYR A 239 -15.58 1.15 -6.75
N ALA A 240 -15.15 2.41 -6.83
CA ALA A 240 -16.03 3.56 -7.02
C ALA A 240 -16.83 3.48 -8.34
N ASP A 241 -16.18 3.04 -9.43
CA ASP A 241 -16.80 2.94 -10.75
C ASP A 241 -17.81 1.77 -10.86
N THR A 242 -17.71 0.75 -9.99
CA THR A 242 -18.52 -0.48 -10.06
C THR A 242 -19.52 -0.65 -8.94
N CYS A 243 -19.38 0.06 -7.82
CA CYS A 243 -20.36 0.02 -6.74
C CYS A 243 -21.67 0.70 -7.17
N LYS A 244 -22.80 0.20 -6.62
CA LYS A 244 -24.13 0.72 -6.93
C LYS A 244 -24.62 1.80 -5.95
N ASP A 245 -23.83 2.09 -4.93
CA ASP A 245 -24.13 3.08 -3.89
C ASP A 245 -23.50 4.42 -4.27
N GLU A 246 -24.34 5.39 -4.64
CA GLU A 246 -23.92 6.74 -5.05
C GLU A 246 -23.16 7.46 -3.91
N LYS A 247 -23.59 7.30 -2.67
CA LYS A 247 -22.92 7.93 -1.51
C LYS A 247 -21.53 7.38 -1.30
N LEU A 248 -21.39 6.06 -1.41
CA LEU A 248 -20.09 5.41 -1.33
C LEU A 248 -19.19 5.87 -2.49
N THR A 249 -19.72 5.96 -3.71
CA THR A 249 -18.99 6.49 -4.87
C THR A 249 -18.46 7.90 -4.62
N GLU A 250 -19.30 8.82 -4.13
CA GLU A 250 -18.88 10.20 -3.80
C GLU A 250 -17.73 10.23 -2.78
N VAL A 251 -17.83 9.46 -1.71
CA VAL A 251 -16.79 9.37 -0.68
C VAL A 251 -15.48 8.83 -1.26
N LEU A 252 -15.54 7.75 -2.05
CA LEU A 252 -14.36 7.16 -2.68
C LEU A 252 -13.67 8.12 -3.65
N LEU A 253 -14.44 8.89 -4.42
CA LEU A 253 -13.91 9.90 -5.33
C LEU A 253 -13.25 11.06 -4.55
N ASP A 254 -13.83 11.50 -3.44
CA ASP A 254 -13.24 12.54 -2.59
C ASP A 254 -11.91 12.06 -1.96
N ILE A 255 -11.85 10.79 -1.53
CA ILE A 255 -10.62 10.18 -1.02
C ILE A 255 -9.54 10.13 -2.12
N LEU A 256 -9.90 9.75 -3.34
CA LEU A 256 -8.98 9.71 -4.49
C LEU A 256 -8.42 11.07 -4.87
N ASP A 257 -9.17 12.15 -4.62
CA ASP A 257 -8.77 13.54 -4.85
C ASP A 257 -7.94 14.14 -3.69
N THR A 258 -7.83 13.41 -2.57
CA THR A 258 -7.05 13.84 -1.41
C THR A 258 -5.58 13.48 -1.62
N PRO A 259 -4.63 14.42 -1.41
CA PRO A 259 -3.20 14.13 -1.48
C PRO A 259 -2.77 13.09 -0.44
N VAL A 260 -1.82 12.22 -0.82
CA VAL A 260 -1.24 11.24 0.10
C VAL A 260 -0.38 11.97 1.15
N SER A 261 -0.71 11.77 2.42
CA SER A 261 -0.01 12.39 3.56
C SER A 261 -0.09 11.47 4.79
N PRO A 262 0.95 11.42 5.63
CA PRO A 262 0.89 10.71 6.90
C PRO A 262 0.01 11.40 7.96
N GLU A 263 -0.42 12.66 7.73
CA GLU A 263 -1.27 13.47 8.63
C GLU A 263 -0.80 13.51 10.10
N LEU A 264 0.52 13.61 10.27
CA LEU A 264 1.15 13.67 11.60
C LEU A 264 1.49 15.10 12.02
N LEU A 265 1.72 16.00 11.05
CA LEU A 265 2.00 17.41 11.30
C LEU A 265 0.73 18.25 11.29
N PRO A 266 0.63 19.29 12.14
CA PRO A 266 -0.50 20.20 12.14
C PRO A 266 -0.75 20.81 10.75
N PRO A 267 -2.01 20.91 10.31
CA PRO A 267 -2.32 21.51 9.01
C PRO A 267 -1.92 23.00 8.98
N LYS A 268 -1.42 23.46 7.85
CA LYS A 268 -1.17 24.89 7.59
C LYS A 268 -2.36 25.47 6.80
N ASP A 269 -3.00 26.49 7.34
CA ASP A 269 -4.18 27.13 6.73
C ASP A 269 -5.29 26.13 6.33
N GLY A 270 -5.53 25.11 7.18
CA GLY A 270 -6.53 24.07 6.94
C GLY A 270 -6.16 23.07 5.82
N LYS A 271 -4.94 23.14 5.30
CA LYS A 271 -4.43 22.24 4.26
C LYS A 271 -3.37 21.29 4.82
N ILE A 272 -3.25 20.15 4.19
CA ILE A 272 -2.22 19.14 4.49
C ILE A 272 -0.84 19.82 4.41
N ALA A 273 -0.08 19.78 5.52
CA ALA A 273 1.21 20.46 5.64
C ALA A 273 2.36 19.69 4.96
N GLN A 274 2.23 18.36 4.84
CA GLN A 274 3.28 17.48 4.36
C GLN A 274 2.70 16.50 3.33
N LYS A 275 3.26 16.51 2.12
CA LYS A 275 2.96 15.48 1.11
C LYS A 275 4.09 14.45 1.13
N THR A 276 3.72 13.18 1.16
CA THR A 276 4.70 12.08 1.18
C THR A 276 5.65 12.14 -0.02
N GLU A 277 5.12 12.39 -1.21
CA GLU A 277 5.92 12.43 -2.45
C GLU A 277 6.93 13.58 -2.53
N ASP A 278 6.74 14.66 -1.75
CA ASP A 278 7.74 15.74 -1.65
C ASP A 278 9.01 15.28 -0.90
N LEU A 279 8.91 14.22 -0.08
CA LEU A 279 10.00 13.67 0.70
C LEU A 279 10.65 12.44 0.06
N VAL A 280 9.83 11.50 -0.40
CA VAL A 280 10.32 10.22 -0.92
C VAL A 280 10.38 10.18 -2.45
N GLY A 281 9.80 11.16 -3.13
CA GLY A 281 9.64 11.18 -4.59
C GLY A 281 8.33 10.54 -5.06
N PRO A 282 8.03 10.63 -6.36
CA PRO A 282 6.79 10.13 -6.95
C PRO A 282 6.65 8.60 -6.84
N TYR A 283 5.52 8.12 -6.36
CA TYR A 283 5.24 6.69 -6.25
C TYR A 283 5.24 5.98 -7.60
N GLU A 284 4.90 6.68 -8.69
CA GLU A 284 4.99 6.13 -10.04
C GLU A 284 6.40 5.62 -10.39
N LEU A 285 7.44 6.36 -9.99
CA LEU A 285 8.83 5.94 -10.22
C LEU A 285 9.21 4.78 -9.32
N HIS A 286 8.85 4.84 -8.03
CA HIS A 286 9.14 3.76 -7.10
C HIS A 286 8.49 2.45 -7.53
N ASP A 287 7.23 2.49 -7.91
CA ASP A 287 6.49 1.30 -8.35
C ASP A 287 7.02 0.77 -9.69
N PHE A 288 7.44 1.66 -10.60
CA PHE A 288 8.14 1.26 -11.82
C PHE A 288 9.41 0.47 -11.49
N TYR A 289 10.25 0.99 -10.61
CA TYR A 289 11.48 0.31 -10.19
C TYR A 289 11.19 -1.03 -9.49
N LEU A 290 10.25 -1.04 -8.56
CA LEU A 290 9.83 -2.26 -7.86
C LEU A 290 9.37 -3.35 -8.81
N TYR A 291 8.58 -3.00 -9.82
CA TYR A 291 8.11 -3.97 -10.81
C TYR A 291 9.28 -4.63 -11.55
N TYR A 292 10.17 -3.82 -12.12
CA TYR A 292 11.27 -4.36 -12.93
C TYR A 292 12.32 -5.09 -12.09
N MET A 293 12.55 -4.65 -10.86
CA MET A 293 13.40 -5.37 -9.93
C MET A 293 12.81 -6.71 -9.52
N LEU A 294 11.54 -6.75 -9.14
CA LEU A 294 10.89 -7.96 -8.62
C LEU A 294 10.53 -8.95 -9.74
N ARG A 295 10.11 -8.47 -10.91
CA ARG A 295 9.61 -9.31 -12.01
C ARG A 295 10.66 -9.64 -13.04
N ALA A 296 11.59 -8.74 -13.31
CA ALA A 296 12.60 -8.89 -14.35
C ALA A 296 14.03 -8.99 -13.82
N GLY A 297 14.25 -8.79 -12.51
CA GLY A 297 15.58 -8.85 -11.89
C GLY A 297 16.52 -7.73 -12.35
N PHE A 298 15.97 -6.59 -12.74
CA PHE A 298 16.76 -5.46 -13.17
C PHE A 298 17.52 -4.85 -12.01
N GLU A 299 18.78 -4.52 -12.26
CA GLU A 299 19.61 -3.75 -11.34
C GLU A 299 19.27 -2.24 -11.43
N PRO A 300 19.58 -1.42 -10.41
CA PRO A 300 19.29 0.01 -10.41
C PRO A 300 19.78 0.75 -11.66
N VAL A 301 20.95 0.43 -12.17
CA VAL A 301 21.50 1.01 -13.40
C VAL A 301 20.62 0.72 -14.62
N SER A 302 20.04 -0.46 -14.71
CA SER A 302 19.26 -0.88 -15.88
C SER A 302 17.96 -0.09 -16.02
N TYR A 303 17.24 0.16 -14.93
CA TYR A 303 15.96 0.90 -15.03
C TYR A 303 16.12 2.41 -15.02
N THR A 304 17.22 2.97 -14.53
CA THR A 304 17.49 4.41 -14.69
C THR A 304 17.71 4.83 -16.14
N HIS A 305 18.04 3.90 -17.01
CA HIS A 305 18.13 4.13 -18.46
C HIS A 305 16.79 3.92 -19.20
N LEU A 306 15.76 3.46 -18.50
CA LEU A 306 14.42 3.23 -19.06
C LEU A 306 13.44 4.37 -18.79
N THR A 307 13.76 5.24 -17.83
CA THR A 307 13.00 6.42 -17.46
C THR A 307 13.58 7.68 -18.10
#